data_df11d6ae80c46f2aec22414016458dbe
#
_entry.id   df11d6ae80c46f2aec22414016458dbe
#
_cell.length_a   1.000
_cell.length_b   1.000
_cell.length_c   1.000
_cell.angle_alpha   90.00
_cell.angle_beta   90.00
_cell.angle_gamma   90.00
#
_symmetry.space_group_name_H-M   'P 1'
#
loop_
_entity.id
_entity.type
_entity.pdbx_description
1 polymer ?
#
loop_
_entity_poly.entity_id
_entity_poly.type
_entity_poly.pdbx_seq_one_letter_code
_entity_poly.pdbx_strand_id
1 'polypeptide(L)'
;LIAQILGRCRWVRDPRYTLILQPQSSGNDLRRKLARMGFAIEQERLVRDGGFLYQAMAARFGDAAPVTPGQEYVSAALLRSGDPLLPDYFDRLIPSLERTVEGLRRGSEPERLQYYETALRELREMRELYDNGC
;
A
#
# COMPACT_ATOMS: atom_id res chain seq x y z
N LEU A 1 -6.24 9.77 10.56
CA LEU A 1 -6.84 9.38 11.84
C LEU A 1 -6.23 8.11 12.42
N ILE A 2 -6.15 7.02 11.64
CA ILE A 2 -5.58 5.75 12.13
C ILE A 2 -4.14 5.96 12.63
N ALA A 3 -3.29 6.59 11.84
CA ALA A 3 -1.89 6.83 12.21
C ALA A 3 -1.77 7.70 13.48
N GLN A 4 -2.68 8.65 13.67
CA GLN A 4 -2.70 9.49 14.85
C GLN A 4 -3.04 8.66 16.11
N ILE A 5 -4.01 7.76 15.99
CA ILE A 5 -4.39 6.86 17.09
C ILE A 5 -3.22 5.95 17.46
N LEU A 6 -2.58 5.34 16.47
CA LEU A 6 -1.44 4.44 16.68
C LEU A 6 -0.27 5.15 17.34
N GLY A 7 -0.05 6.42 17.02
CA GLY A 7 1.01 7.21 17.62
C GLY A 7 0.79 7.53 19.10
N ARG A 8 -0.47 7.54 19.55
CA ARG A 8 -0.84 7.89 20.93
C ARG A 8 -1.01 6.68 21.84
N CYS A 9 -1.29 5.52 21.31
CA CYS A 9 -1.61 4.33 22.09
C CYS A 9 -0.39 3.43 22.23
N ARG A 10 0.21 3.38 23.41
CA ARG A 10 1.43 2.59 23.63
C ARG A 10 1.19 1.08 23.52
N TRP A 11 0.04 0.61 23.94
CA TRP A 11 -0.24 -0.83 23.95
C TRP A 11 -0.26 -1.45 22.56
N VAL A 12 -0.53 -0.66 21.53
CA VAL A 12 -0.53 -1.17 20.15
C VAL A 12 0.86 -1.62 19.69
N ARG A 13 1.90 -1.18 20.39
CA ARG A 13 3.30 -1.58 20.09
C ARG A 13 3.72 -2.87 20.76
N ASP A 14 2.79 -3.57 21.40
CA ASP A 14 3.04 -4.89 21.97
C ASP A 14 2.86 -5.92 20.84
N PRO A 15 3.91 -6.71 20.51
CA PRO A 15 3.83 -7.70 19.43
C PRO A 15 2.80 -8.80 19.62
N ARG A 16 2.24 -8.92 20.83
CA ARG A 16 1.18 -9.90 21.10
C ARG A 16 -0.14 -9.53 20.44
N TYR A 17 -0.33 -8.25 20.06
CA TYR A 17 -1.59 -7.79 19.48
C TYR A 17 -1.46 -7.70 17.97
N THR A 18 -2.50 -8.17 17.27
CA THR A 18 -2.68 -7.94 15.84
C THR A 18 -3.74 -6.87 15.67
N LEU A 19 -3.41 -5.84 14.91
CA LEU A 19 -4.32 -4.74 14.64
C LEU A 19 -5.00 -4.98 13.29
N ILE A 20 -6.32 -4.89 13.28
CA ILE A 20 -7.09 -4.97 12.03
C ILE A 20 -7.45 -3.54 11.65
N LEU A 21 -6.94 -3.09 10.51
CA LEU A 21 -7.08 -1.72 10.06
C LEU A 21 -7.79 -1.66 8.71
N GLN A 22 -8.71 -0.71 8.59
CA GLN A 22 -9.42 -0.47 7.34
C GLN A 22 -9.40 1.03 7.04
N PRO A 23 -8.41 1.50 6.25
CA PRO A 23 -8.38 2.91 5.89
C PRO A 23 -9.54 3.25 4.94
N GLN A 24 -10.19 4.39 5.19
CA GLN A 24 -11.25 4.87 4.33
C GLN A 24 -10.70 5.44 3.02
N SER A 25 -9.47 5.94 3.05
CA SER A 25 -8.78 6.51 1.90
C SER A 25 -7.27 6.50 2.17
N SER A 26 -6.48 6.74 1.14
CA SER A 26 -5.03 6.91 1.27
C SER A 26 -4.34 5.71 1.94
N GLY A 27 -4.67 4.50 1.47
CA GLY A 27 -4.02 3.28 1.97
C GLY A 27 -2.50 3.31 1.80
N ASN A 28 -2.02 3.95 0.72
CA ASN A 28 -0.59 4.14 0.49
C ASN A 28 0.08 4.96 1.60
N ASP A 29 -0.57 6.02 2.05
CA ASP A 29 -0.05 6.84 3.15
C ASP A 29 -0.02 6.04 4.45
N LEU A 30 -1.05 5.26 4.72
CA LEU A 30 -1.11 4.41 5.91
C LEU A 30 0.01 3.35 5.90
N ARG A 31 0.23 2.68 4.78
CA ARG A 31 1.29 1.66 4.68
C ARG A 31 2.66 2.26 4.94
N ARG A 32 2.93 3.45 4.39
CA ARG A 32 4.18 4.15 4.63
C ARG A 32 4.36 4.48 6.11
N LYS A 33 3.32 5.01 6.75
CA LYS A 33 3.37 5.40 8.16
C LYS A 33 3.51 4.19 9.07
N LEU A 34 2.82 3.09 8.78
CA LEU A 34 2.96 1.85 9.55
C LEU A 34 4.40 1.36 9.54
N ALA A 35 5.03 1.32 8.37
CA ALA A 35 6.42 0.90 8.26
C ALA A 35 7.35 1.80 9.08
N ARG A 36 7.15 3.11 9.01
CA ARG A 36 7.95 4.07 9.76
C ARG A 36 7.76 3.96 11.28
N MET A 37 6.58 3.54 11.72
CA MET A 37 6.28 3.35 13.13
C MET A 37 6.69 1.96 13.64
N GLY A 38 7.20 1.11 12.79
CA GLY A 38 7.66 -0.23 13.18
C GLY A 38 6.63 -1.34 13.09
N PHE A 39 5.53 -1.11 12.38
CA PHE A 39 4.49 -2.13 12.16
C PHE A 39 4.73 -2.85 10.84
N ALA A 40 4.63 -4.18 10.87
CA ALA A 40 4.66 -5.02 9.69
C ALA A 40 3.22 -5.37 9.29
N ILE A 41 2.91 -5.28 8.01
CA ILE A 41 1.63 -5.78 7.49
C ILE A 41 1.80 -7.27 7.22
N GLU A 42 1.13 -8.10 8.00
CA GLU A 42 1.22 -9.56 7.89
C GLU A 42 0.25 -10.12 6.87
N GLN A 43 -0.94 -9.51 6.76
CA GLN A 43 -1.97 -9.90 5.82
C GLN A 43 -2.68 -8.67 5.31
N GLU A 44 -3.12 -8.74 4.07
CA GLU A 44 -3.95 -7.69 3.49
C GLU A 44 -4.89 -8.31 2.46
N ARG A 45 -6.11 -7.79 2.39
CA ARG A 45 -7.14 -8.21 1.45
C ARG A 45 -7.87 -7.01 0.88
N LEU A 46 -8.35 -7.18 -0.34
CA LEU A 46 -9.23 -6.21 -0.97
C LEU A 46 -10.68 -6.65 -0.78
N VAL A 47 -11.56 -5.70 -0.56
CA VAL A 47 -13.00 -5.93 -0.39
C VAL A 47 -13.73 -5.01 -1.35
N ARG A 48 -14.64 -5.58 -2.13
CA ARG A 48 -15.51 -4.80 -3.02
C ARG A 48 -16.81 -4.49 -2.31
N ASP A 49 -17.18 -3.21 -2.31
CA ASP A 49 -18.49 -2.77 -1.81
C ASP A 49 -19.01 -1.68 -2.74
N GLY A 50 -20.10 -1.97 -3.43
CA GLY A 50 -20.58 -1.10 -4.47
C GLY A 50 -19.56 -0.97 -5.60
N GLY A 51 -19.30 0.26 -6.03
CA GLY A 51 -18.27 0.53 -7.04
C GLY A 51 -16.87 0.72 -6.49
N PHE A 52 -16.66 0.49 -5.19
CA PHE A 52 -15.41 0.82 -4.51
C PHE A 52 -14.66 -0.44 -4.09
N LEU A 53 -13.31 -0.32 -4.09
CA LEU A 53 -12.42 -1.33 -3.51
C LEU A 53 -11.81 -0.77 -2.24
N TYR A 54 -11.95 -1.52 -1.15
CA TYR A 54 -11.41 -1.17 0.15
C TYR A 54 -10.29 -2.13 0.54
N GLN A 55 -9.38 -1.68 1.40
CA GLN A 55 -8.30 -2.50 1.92
C GLN A 55 -8.57 -2.84 3.37
N ALA A 56 -8.30 -4.09 3.76
CA ALA A 56 -8.29 -4.52 5.14
C ALA A 56 -6.92 -5.12 5.43
N MET A 57 -6.27 -4.62 6.48
CA MET A 57 -4.89 -4.99 6.83
C MET A 57 -4.82 -5.55 8.22
N ALA A 58 -4.01 -6.60 8.40
CA ALA A 58 -3.59 -7.09 9.70
C ALA A 58 -2.16 -6.67 9.93
N ALA A 59 -1.91 -5.83 10.93
CA ALA A 59 -0.60 -5.27 11.23
C ALA A 59 -0.17 -5.61 12.65
N ARG A 60 1.14 -5.81 12.83
CA ARG A 60 1.73 -6.13 14.13
C ARG A 60 3.02 -5.34 14.29
N PHE A 61 3.25 -4.86 15.51
CA PHE A 61 4.49 -4.15 15.84
C PHE A 61 5.66 -5.14 15.90
N GLY A 62 6.77 -4.74 15.29
CA GLY A 62 8.00 -5.52 15.23
C GLY A 62 8.26 -6.08 13.82
N ASP A 63 9.51 -6.36 13.53
CA ASP A 63 9.97 -6.96 12.28
C ASP A 63 9.56 -6.17 11.02
N ALA A 64 9.29 -4.87 11.16
CA ALA A 64 8.95 -4.02 10.03
C ALA A 64 10.17 -3.79 9.15
N ALA A 65 10.03 -4.07 7.86
CA ALA A 65 11.05 -3.72 6.86
C ALA A 65 10.65 -2.42 6.16
N PRO A 66 11.62 -1.65 5.65
CA PRO A 66 11.32 -0.50 4.82
C PRO A 66 10.47 -0.93 3.61
N VAL A 67 9.49 -0.11 3.26
CA VAL A 67 8.66 -0.37 2.09
C VAL A 67 9.13 0.49 0.91
N THR A 68 9.09 -0.09 -0.28
CA THR A 68 9.42 0.64 -1.50
C THR A 68 8.22 1.47 -1.95
N PRO A 69 8.40 2.46 -2.85
CA PRO A 69 7.27 3.25 -3.34
C PRO A 69 6.10 2.42 -3.87
N GLY A 70 6.37 1.36 -4.63
CA GLY A 70 5.29 0.48 -5.13
C GLY A 70 4.60 -0.29 -4.00
N GLN A 71 5.35 -0.71 -2.99
CA GLN A 71 4.80 -1.44 -1.85
C GLN A 71 3.92 -0.57 -0.96
N GLU A 72 4.02 0.75 -1.06
CA GLU A 72 3.09 1.63 -0.37
C GLU A 72 1.68 1.51 -0.96
N TYR A 73 1.54 1.12 -2.22
CA TYR A 73 0.25 0.94 -2.88
C TYR A 73 -0.23 -0.50 -2.86
N VAL A 74 0.67 -1.45 -3.03
CA VAL A 74 0.38 -2.89 -2.97
C VAL A 74 1.41 -3.53 -2.07
N SER A 75 1.02 -3.89 -0.87
CA SER A 75 1.94 -4.51 0.09
C SER A 75 2.41 -5.88 -0.42
N ALA A 76 3.57 -6.30 0.06
CA ALA A 76 4.07 -7.64 -0.24
C ALA A 76 3.07 -8.72 0.21
N ALA A 77 2.40 -8.51 1.33
CA ALA A 77 1.38 -9.42 1.84
C ALA A 77 0.18 -9.52 0.89
N LEU A 78 -0.28 -8.38 0.35
CA LEU A 78 -1.39 -8.37 -0.60
C LEU A 78 -1.01 -9.10 -1.89
N LEU A 79 0.17 -8.84 -2.41
CA LEU A 79 0.65 -9.49 -3.63
C LEU A 79 0.74 -11.01 -3.44
N ARG A 80 1.32 -11.45 -2.32
CA ARG A 80 1.45 -12.90 -2.02
C ARG A 80 0.10 -13.58 -1.82
N SER A 81 -0.92 -12.83 -1.43
CA SER A 81 -2.24 -13.40 -1.15
C SER A 81 -2.93 -13.98 -2.38
N GLY A 82 -2.55 -13.53 -3.58
CA GLY A 82 -3.23 -13.92 -4.80
C GLY A 82 -4.68 -13.43 -4.86
N ASP A 83 -4.97 -12.31 -4.20
CA ASP A 83 -6.33 -11.77 -4.10
C ASP A 83 -6.95 -11.61 -5.49
N PRO A 84 -8.15 -12.20 -5.74
CA PRO A 84 -8.78 -12.14 -7.06
C PRO A 84 -9.23 -10.74 -7.47
N LEU A 85 -9.26 -9.78 -6.56
CA LEU A 85 -9.58 -8.39 -6.87
C LEU A 85 -8.35 -7.56 -7.26
N LEU A 86 -7.14 -8.12 -7.17
CA LEU A 86 -5.92 -7.41 -7.54
C LEU A 86 -5.93 -6.90 -9.00
N PRO A 87 -6.36 -7.67 -10.01
CA PRO A 87 -6.43 -7.14 -11.37
C PRO A 87 -7.26 -5.85 -11.47
N ASP A 88 -8.44 -5.82 -10.84
CA ASP A 88 -9.27 -4.61 -10.83
C ASP A 88 -8.58 -3.46 -10.10
N TYR A 89 -7.88 -3.75 -9.02
CA TYR A 89 -7.13 -2.76 -8.27
C TYR A 89 -6.01 -2.17 -9.13
N PHE A 90 -5.22 -3.03 -9.81
CA PHE A 90 -4.18 -2.56 -10.73
C PHE A 90 -4.77 -1.72 -11.87
N ASP A 91 -5.91 -2.13 -12.42
CA ASP A 91 -6.56 -1.43 -13.52
C ASP A 91 -7.00 0.00 -13.14
N ARG A 92 -7.28 0.23 -11.87
CA ARG A 92 -7.62 1.58 -11.36
C ARG A 92 -6.36 2.36 -10.98
N LEU A 93 -5.42 1.69 -10.35
CA LEU A 93 -4.24 2.32 -9.75
C LEU A 93 -3.21 2.73 -10.79
N ILE A 94 -2.85 1.84 -11.70
CA ILE A 94 -1.80 2.11 -12.69
C ILE A 94 -2.13 3.31 -13.58
N PRO A 95 -3.33 3.37 -14.20
CA PRO A 95 -3.67 4.56 -15.00
C PRO A 95 -3.68 5.86 -14.19
N SER A 96 -4.08 5.80 -12.92
CA SER A 96 -4.07 6.96 -12.03
C SER A 96 -2.64 7.47 -11.82
N LEU A 97 -1.70 6.57 -11.58
CA LEU A 97 -0.30 6.94 -11.39
C LEU A 97 0.34 7.40 -12.70
N GLU A 98 -0.05 6.82 -13.82
CA GLU A 98 0.42 7.29 -15.13
C GLU A 98 0.04 8.76 -15.35
N ARG A 99 -1.20 9.14 -15.01
CA ARG A 99 -1.64 10.53 -15.10
C ARG A 99 -0.86 11.45 -14.17
N THR A 100 -0.57 10.98 -12.97
CA THR A 100 0.24 11.74 -12.01
C THR A 100 1.65 11.98 -12.54
N VAL A 101 2.29 10.94 -13.07
CA VAL A 101 3.63 11.03 -13.67
C VAL A 101 3.63 12.01 -14.83
N GLU A 102 2.65 11.90 -15.72
CA GLU A 102 2.55 12.79 -16.89
C GLU A 102 2.41 14.26 -16.46
N GLY A 103 1.60 14.52 -15.44
CA GLY A 103 1.46 15.87 -14.89
C GLY A 103 2.75 16.39 -14.28
N LEU A 104 3.48 15.54 -13.54
CA LEU A 104 4.72 15.93 -12.88
C LEU A 104 5.87 16.16 -13.86
N ARG A 105 5.86 15.49 -15.01
CA ARG A 105 6.87 15.74 -16.07
C ARG A 105 6.80 17.15 -16.62
N ARG A 106 5.66 17.81 -16.52
CA ARG A 106 5.47 19.19 -16.99
C ARG A 106 5.88 20.23 -15.94
N GLY A 107 6.13 19.80 -14.70
CA GLY A 107 6.46 20.67 -13.59
C GLY A 107 7.94 20.64 -13.25
N SER A 108 8.27 21.15 -12.07
CA SER A 108 9.63 21.30 -11.57
C SER A 108 9.80 20.64 -10.19
N GLU A 109 9.28 19.44 -10.02
CA GLU A 109 9.40 18.67 -8.78
C GLU A 109 10.09 17.32 -9.06
N PRO A 110 11.41 17.32 -9.30
CA PRO A 110 12.11 16.11 -9.75
C PRO A 110 12.08 14.96 -8.75
N GLU A 111 12.13 15.25 -7.46
CA GLU A 111 12.09 14.20 -6.42
C GLU A 111 10.74 13.51 -6.37
N ARG A 112 9.68 14.28 -6.48
CA ARG A 112 8.32 13.75 -6.49
C ARG A 112 8.06 12.94 -7.76
N LEU A 113 8.54 13.43 -8.90
CA LEU A 113 8.45 12.69 -10.16
C LEU A 113 9.16 11.35 -10.05
N GLN A 114 10.38 11.33 -9.50
CA GLN A 114 11.14 10.10 -9.33
C GLN A 114 10.41 9.08 -8.46
N TYR A 115 9.81 9.54 -7.37
CA TYR A 115 9.02 8.69 -6.48
C TYR A 115 7.89 8.00 -7.23
N TYR A 116 7.09 8.77 -7.99
CA TYR A 116 5.95 8.21 -8.70
C TYR A 116 6.36 7.35 -9.90
N GLU A 117 7.45 7.68 -10.57
CA GLU A 117 7.99 6.84 -11.65
C GLU A 117 8.46 5.49 -11.10
N THR A 118 9.11 5.49 -9.94
CA THR A 118 9.53 4.25 -9.28
C THR A 118 8.33 3.42 -8.87
N ALA A 119 7.33 4.05 -8.24
CA ALA A 119 6.11 3.36 -7.83
C ALA A 119 5.41 2.72 -9.03
N LEU A 120 5.28 3.46 -10.12
CA LEU A 120 4.61 2.97 -11.33
C LEU A 120 5.35 1.78 -11.94
N ARG A 121 6.68 1.86 -12.04
CA ARG A 121 7.50 0.77 -12.54
C ARG A 121 7.32 -0.48 -11.68
N GLU A 122 7.40 -0.33 -10.37
CA GLU A 122 7.27 -1.45 -9.45
C GLU A 122 5.87 -2.09 -9.52
N LEU A 123 4.83 -1.28 -9.65
CA LEU A 123 3.47 -1.79 -9.77
C LEU A 123 3.27 -2.58 -11.06
N ARG A 124 3.87 -2.14 -12.16
CA ARG A 124 3.83 -2.90 -13.42
C ARG A 124 4.56 -4.24 -13.27
N GLU A 125 5.69 -4.26 -12.58
CA GLU A 125 6.41 -5.50 -12.28
C GLU A 125 5.58 -6.44 -11.40
N MET A 126 4.93 -5.91 -10.38
CA MET A 126 4.04 -6.68 -9.50
C MET A 126 2.88 -7.28 -10.28
N ARG A 127 2.29 -6.51 -11.18
CA ARG A 127 1.20 -6.99 -12.02
C ARG A 127 1.65 -8.15 -12.91
N GLU A 128 2.84 -8.01 -13.48
CA GLU A 128 3.42 -9.06 -14.31
C GLU A 128 3.62 -10.34 -13.50
N LEU A 129 4.16 -10.23 -12.30
CA LEU A 129 4.33 -11.37 -11.39
C LEU A 129 2.98 -12.02 -11.07
N TYR A 130 1.98 -11.23 -10.77
CA TYR A 130 0.64 -11.74 -10.48
C TYR A 130 0.05 -12.47 -11.68
N ASP A 131 0.13 -11.87 -12.87
CA ASP A 131 -0.42 -12.45 -14.09
C ASP A 131 0.28 -13.76 -14.48
N ASN A 132 1.55 -13.93 -14.11
CA ASN A 132 2.32 -15.14 -14.36
C ASN A 132 2.14 -16.21 -13.27
N GLY A 133 1.23 -15.99 -12.32
CA GLY A 133 0.92 -16.96 -11.28
C GLY A 133 1.94 -17.04 -10.15
N CYS A 134 2.74 -16.02 -9.98
CA CYS A 134 3.75 -15.96 -8.92
C CYS A 134 3.27 -15.25 -7.66
#